data_958888d277334241fd7ee1c05aa0d1b0
#
_entry.id   958888d277334241fd7ee1c05aa0d1b0
#
_cell.length_a   1.000
_cell.length_b   1.000
_cell.length_c   1.000
_cell.angle_alpha   90.00
_cell.angle_beta   90.00
_cell.angle_gamma   90.00
#
_symmetry.space_group_name_H-M   'P 1'
#
loop_
_entity.id
_entity.type
_entity.pdbx_description
1 polymer ?
#
loop_
_entity_poly.entity_id
_entity_poly.type
_entity_poly.pdbx_seq_one_letter_code
_entity_poly.pdbx_strand_id
1 'polypeptide(L)'
;DIAKESADIILLEKSLLVLEQGVMTGRETFGNIIKYLNMTASFNFGNVFSVLVASAFIPFLPMMAIHLLLQNLMYDLSQLALPWDKMDKEFLRKPRRWDAKNIGRFMLWIGPTSSIFDITTCWLMWTVFAANSVESQALFQSGWFVEGLLSQTLVVHMLRTQKIPFIQSRAALPVMLATGLVMIA
;
A
#
# COMPACT_ATOMS: atom_id res chain seq x y z
N ASP A 1 16.16 17.31 -37.87
CA ASP A 1 16.95 16.79 -36.73
C ASP A 1 16.95 17.77 -35.56
N ILE A 2 17.08 19.09 -35.76
CA ILE A 2 17.04 20.10 -34.69
C ILE A 2 15.71 20.06 -33.91
N ALA A 3 14.57 19.85 -34.60
CA ALA A 3 13.29 19.71 -33.94
C ALA A 3 13.17 18.47 -33.06
N LYS A 4 13.88 17.38 -33.37
CA LYS A 4 13.93 16.18 -32.54
C LYS A 4 14.74 16.39 -31.27
N GLU A 5 15.83 17.15 -31.37
CA GLU A 5 16.71 17.43 -30.24
C GLU A 5 16.07 18.37 -29.21
N SER A 6 15.15 19.23 -29.65
CA SER A 6 14.45 20.18 -28.78
C SER A 6 13.05 19.71 -28.32
N ALA A 7 12.59 18.54 -28.75
CA ALA A 7 11.29 18.02 -28.41
C ALA A 7 11.35 17.12 -27.15
N ASP A 8 10.47 17.36 -26.19
CA ASP A 8 10.30 16.49 -25.01
C ASP A 8 9.70 15.13 -25.36
N ILE A 9 8.88 15.07 -26.43
CA ILE A 9 8.24 13.85 -26.89
C ILE A 9 8.37 13.75 -28.41
N ILE A 10 8.81 12.60 -28.90
CA ILE A 10 8.95 12.31 -30.32
C ILE A 10 7.97 11.20 -30.68
N LEU A 11 7.06 11.47 -31.61
CA LEU A 11 6.18 10.46 -32.19
C LEU A 11 6.94 9.67 -33.26
N LEU A 12 7.05 8.36 -33.07
CA LEU A 12 7.67 7.46 -34.06
C LEU A 12 6.75 7.19 -35.25
N GLU A 13 5.45 7.28 -35.04
CA GLU A 13 4.43 7.14 -36.07
C GLU A 13 3.68 8.46 -36.27
N LYS A 14 3.37 8.81 -37.51
CA LYS A 14 2.63 10.03 -37.86
C LYS A 14 1.12 9.85 -37.63
N SER A 15 0.74 9.54 -36.39
CA SER A 15 -0.65 9.31 -36.00
C SER A 15 -1.00 10.02 -34.70
N LEU A 16 -2.06 10.82 -34.71
CA LEU A 16 -2.59 11.44 -33.50
C LEU A 16 -3.19 10.43 -32.51
N LEU A 17 -3.61 9.25 -33.01
CA LEU A 17 -4.12 8.16 -32.17
C LEU A 17 -3.01 7.62 -31.24
N VAL A 18 -1.76 7.58 -31.73
CA VAL A 18 -0.61 7.18 -30.91
C VAL A 18 -0.39 8.19 -29.77
N LEU A 19 -0.56 9.48 -30.05
CA LEU A 19 -0.47 10.51 -29.02
C LEU A 19 -1.58 10.36 -27.97
N GLU A 20 -2.81 10.10 -28.39
CA GLU A 20 -3.94 9.86 -27.47
C GLU A 20 -3.68 8.65 -26.57
N GLN A 21 -3.23 7.54 -27.15
CA GLN A 21 -2.86 6.34 -26.38
C GLN A 21 -1.73 6.64 -25.39
N GLY A 22 -0.71 7.37 -25.82
CA GLY A 22 0.39 7.79 -24.95
C GLY A 22 -0.08 8.60 -23.75
N VAL A 23 -0.99 9.56 -23.97
CA VAL A 23 -1.59 10.37 -22.89
C VAL A 23 -2.40 9.50 -21.94
N MET A 24 -3.19 8.56 -22.45
CA MET A 24 -4.00 7.66 -21.60
C MET A 24 -3.11 6.73 -20.76
N THR A 25 -2.11 6.12 -21.40
CA THR A 25 -1.12 5.28 -20.70
C THR A 25 -0.36 6.07 -19.63
N GLY A 26 0.05 7.30 -19.95
CA GLY A 26 0.70 8.19 -18.98
C GLY A 26 -0.18 8.51 -17.78
N ARG A 27 -1.49 8.71 -17.98
CA ARG A 27 -2.45 8.93 -16.88
C ARG A 27 -2.63 7.66 -16.03
N GLU A 28 -2.66 6.49 -16.64
CA GLU A 28 -2.73 5.20 -15.92
C GLU A 28 -1.49 4.97 -15.08
N THR A 29 -0.31 5.14 -15.67
CA THR A 29 0.97 5.02 -14.95
C THR A 29 1.05 5.98 -13.79
N PHE A 30 0.74 7.26 -14.01
CA PHE A 30 0.71 8.27 -12.96
C PHE A 30 -0.27 7.91 -11.84
N GLY A 31 -1.45 7.41 -12.19
CA GLY A 31 -2.45 6.96 -11.23
C GLY A 31 -1.96 5.80 -10.37
N ASN A 32 -1.29 4.83 -10.97
CA ASN A 32 -0.72 3.69 -10.23
C ASN A 32 0.44 4.13 -9.31
N ILE A 33 1.26 5.10 -9.73
CA ILE A 33 2.28 5.70 -8.86
C ILE A 33 1.63 6.38 -7.64
N ILE A 34 0.57 7.16 -7.84
CA ILE A 34 -0.15 7.81 -6.72
C ILE A 34 -0.77 6.78 -5.77
N LYS A 35 -1.35 5.68 -6.30
CA LYS A 35 -1.84 4.58 -5.46
C LYS A 35 -0.72 4.02 -4.57
N TYR A 36 0.41 3.64 -5.18
CA TYR A 36 1.57 3.11 -4.48
C TYR A 36 2.04 4.04 -3.36
N LEU A 37 2.23 5.31 -3.67
CA LEU A 37 2.71 6.29 -2.70
C LEU A 37 1.73 6.51 -1.53
N ASN A 38 0.44 6.60 -1.82
CA ASN A 38 -0.57 6.73 -0.78
C ASN A 38 -0.57 5.51 0.15
N MET A 39 -0.51 4.31 -0.41
CA MET A 39 -0.49 3.06 0.34
C MET A 39 0.77 2.97 1.20
N THR A 40 1.95 3.07 0.58
CA THR A 40 3.24 2.92 1.27
C THR A 40 3.43 3.97 2.37
N ALA A 41 3.12 5.25 2.09
CA ALA A 41 3.21 6.31 3.08
C ALA A 41 2.26 6.08 4.27
N SER A 42 1.01 5.67 3.99
CA SER A 42 0.01 5.44 5.04
C SER A 42 0.36 4.25 5.92
N PHE A 43 0.86 3.16 5.34
CA PHE A 43 1.24 1.98 6.11
C PHE A 43 2.49 2.20 6.95
N ASN A 44 3.52 2.80 6.38
CA ASN A 44 4.71 3.14 7.16
C ASN A 44 4.37 4.05 8.33
N PHE A 45 3.52 5.06 8.11
CA PHE A 45 3.04 5.93 9.19
C PHE A 45 2.22 5.16 10.23
N GLY A 46 1.29 4.31 9.78
CA GLY A 46 0.46 3.46 10.65
C GLY A 46 1.31 2.51 11.50
N ASN A 47 2.26 1.81 10.89
CA ASN A 47 3.17 0.89 11.60
C ASN A 47 3.98 1.60 12.68
N VAL A 48 4.60 2.75 12.35
CA VAL A 48 5.36 3.53 13.33
C VAL A 48 4.46 4.01 14.46
N PHE A 49 3.27 4.50 14.14
CA PHE A 49 2.29 4.95 15.12
C PHE A 49 1.84 3.81 16.04
N SER A 50 1.51 2.64 15.48
CA SER A 50 1.10 1.45 16.25
C SER A 50 2.19 0.95 17.17
N VAL A 51 3.43 0.86 16.68
CA VAL A 51 4.59 0.46 17.50
C VAL A 51 4.82 1.44 18.65
N LEU A 52 4.69 2.74 18.38
CA LEU A 52 4.88 3.79 19.39
C LEU A 52 3.81 3.71 20.47
N VAL A 53 2.55 3.54 20.09
CA VAL A 53 1.44 3.35 21.05
C VAL A 53 1.63 2.06 21.85
N ALA A 54 1.90 0.95 21.20
CA ALA A 54 2.09 -0.34 21.86
C ALA A 54 3.27 -0.30 22.85
N SER A 55 4.39 0.32 22.47
CA SER A 55 5.56 0.45 23.34
C SER A 55 5.32 1.25 24.62
N ALA A 56 4.27 2.07 24.67
CA ALA A 56 3.90 2.80 25.89
C ALA A 56 3.21 1.92 26.94
N PHE A 57 2.63 0.78 26.53
CA PHE A 57 1.82 -0.07 27.41
C PHE A 57 2.43 -1.47 27.63
N ILE A 58 3.29 -1.93 26.72
CA ILE A 58 3.84 -3.28 26.74
C ILE A 58 5.24 -3.25 27.37
N PRO A 59 5.57 -4.16 28.33
CA PRO A 59 6.83 -4.16 29.06
C PRO A 59 8.04 -4.69 28.28
N PHE A 60 7.84 -5.11 27.03
CA PHE A 60 8.88 -5.58 26.11
C PHE A 60 8.74 -4.90 24.75
N LEU A 61 9.72 -5.09 23.86
CA LEU A 61 9.67 -4.52 22.52
C LEU A 61 8.56 -5.21 21.68
N PRO A 62 7.49 -4.50 21.31
CA PRO A 62 6.33 -5.10 20.64
C PRO A 62 6.67 -5.72 19.29
N MET A 63 7.60 -5.10 18.56
CA MET A 63 8.08 -5.59 17.26
C MET A 63 9.53 -5.20 17.07
N MET A 64 10.38 -6.13 16.66
CA MET A 64 11.79 -5.86 16.36
C MET A 64 11.93 -5.18 14.99
N ALA A 65 13.00 -4.39 14.82
CA ALA A 65 13.29 -3.71 13.56
C ALA A 65 13.38 -4.68 12.36
N ILE A 66 13.89 -5.90 12.57
CA ILE A 66 13.96 -6.94 11.53
C ILE A 66 12.57 -7.40 11.08
N HIS A 67 11.60 -7.48 11.99
CA HIS A 67 10.23 -7.84 11.65
C HIS A 67 9.58 -6.74 10.79
N LEU A 68 9.76 -5.48 11.15
CA LEU A 68 9.27 -4.34 10.36
C LEU A 68 9.91 -4.31 8.97
N LEU A 69 11.22 -4.56 8.88
CA LEU A 69 11.93 -4.60 7.61
C LEU A 69 11.40 -5.73 6.71
N LEU A 70 11.25 -6.93 7.27
CA LEU A 70 10.74 -8.09 6.53
C LEU A 70 9.29 -7.87 6.09
N GLN A 71 8.44 -7.35 6.96
CA GLN A 71 7.05 -7.02 6.66
C GLN A 71 6.95 -6.00 5.52
N ASN A 72 7.74 -4.92 5.58
CA ASN A 72 7.79 -3.93 4.51
C ASN A 72 8.28 -4.53 3.20
N LEU A 73 9.32 -5.39 3.23
CA LEU A 73 9.80 -6.06 2.02
C LEU A 73 8.74 -6.96 1.40
N MET A 74 8.05 -7.78 2.18
CA MET A 74 6.98 -8.66 1.70
C MET A 74 5.81 -7.84 1.14
N TYR A 75 5.47 -6.75 1.80
CA TYR A 75 4.44 -5.82 1.35
C TYR A 75 4.84 -5.15 0.03
N ASP A 76 6.06 -4.65 -0.10
CA ASP A 76 6.57 -4.05 -1.33
C ASP A 76 6.56 -5.06 -2.49
N LEU A 77 6.93 -6.32 -2.24
CA LEU A 77 6.82 -7.39 -3.24
C LEU A 77 5.38 -7.58 -3.72
N SER A 78 4.39 -7.49 -2.82
CA SER A 78 2.98 -7.56 -3.21
C SER A 78 2.55 -6.40 -4.10
N GLN A 79 3.19 -5.24 -3.95
CA GLN A 79 2.89 -4.02 -4.71
C GLN A 79 3.62 -3.91 -6.05
N LEU A 80 4.63 -4.73 -6.32
CA LEU A 80 5.32 -4.74 -7.62
C LEU A 80 4.35 -4.98 -8.80
N ALA A 81 3.21 -5.58 -8.54
CA ALA A 81 2.17 -5.83 -9.55
C ALA A 81 1.24 -4.63 -9.80
N LEU A 82 1.29 -3.56 -8.99
CA LEU A 82 0.43 -2.38 -9.14
C LEU A 82 0.53 -1.66 -10.49
N PRO A 83 1.69 -1.59 -11.19
CA PRO A 83 1.76 -0.98 -12.51
C PRO A 83 0.85 -1.63 -13.55
N TRP A 84 0.50 -2.91 -13.37
CA TRP A 84 -0.45 -3.63 -14.23
C TRP A 84 -1.91 -3.54 -13.75
N ASP A 85 -2.17 -2.83 -12.66
CA ASP A 85 -3.53 -2.65 -12.17
C ASP A 85 -4.30 -1.63 -13.01
N LYS A 86 -5.60 -1.90 -13.17
CA LYS A 86 -6.48 -1.04 -13.94
C LYS A 86 -6.87 0.19 -13.12
N MET A 87 -6.80 1.35 -13.79
CA MET A 87 -7.29 2.60 -13.22
C MET A 87 -8.80 2.77 -13.43
N ASP A 88 -9.45 3.39 -12.45
CA ASP A 88 -10.86 3.76 -12.58
C ASP A 88 -11.04 4.81 -13.70
N LYS A 89 -12.04 4.60 -14.57
CA LYS A 89 -12.30 5.48 -15.73
C LYS A 89 -12.51 6.94 -15.33
N GLU A 90 -13.08 7.18 -14.16
CA GLU A 90 -13.29 8.52 -13.62
C GLU A 90 -11.98 9.25 -13.33
N PHE A 91 -10.94 8.51 -12.91
CA PHE A 91 -9.61 9.05 -12.67
C PHE A 91 -8.95 9.51 -13.98
N LEU A 92 -9.14 8.76 -15.06
CA LEU A 92 -8.52 9.01 -16.37
C LEU A 92 -9.11 10.19 -17.12
N ARG A 93 -10.34 10.62 -16.79
CA ARG A 93 -11.05 11.70 -17.50
C ARG A 93 -10.34 13.05 -17.43
N LYS A 94 -9.67 13.34 -16.30
CA LYS A 94 -9.01 14.63 -16.08
C LYS A 94 -7.53 14.43 -15.75
N PRO A 95 -6.65 15.28 -16.29
CA PRO A 95 -5.24 15.24 -15.89
C PRO A 95 -5.12 15.56 -14.40
N ARG A 96 -4.30 14.81 -13.71
CA ARG A 96 -4.00 15.02 -12.29
C ARG A 96 -2.62 15.64 -12.14
N ARG A 97 -2.43 16.41 -11.07
CA ARG A 97 -1.15 16.98 -10.70
C ARG A 97 -0.63 16.29 -9.47
N TRP A 98 0.67 16.34 -9.31
CA TRP A 98 1.31 15.93 -8.08
C TRP A 98 0.88 16.85 -6.93
N ASP A 99 0.36 16.28 -5.87
CA ASP A 99 -0.08 17.02 -4.68
C ASP A 99 0.38 16.32 -3.41
N ALA A 100 1.55 16.74 -2.93
CA ALA A 100 2.15 16.22 -1.69
C ALA A 100 1.26 16.48 -0.46
N LYS A 101 0.47 17.58 -0.45
CA LYS A 101 -0.44 17.88 0.66
C LYS A 101 -1.57 16.87 0.73
N ASN A 102 -2.06 16.40 -0.42
CA ASN A 102 -3.10 15.39 -0.47
C ASN A 102 -2.57 14.03 0.00
N ILE A 103 -1.35 13.65 -0.39
CA ILE A 103 -0.69 12.44 0.11
C ILE A 103 -0.50 12.50 1.63
N GLY A 104 -0.01 13.63 2.15
CA GLY A 104 0.16 13.83 3.59
C GLY A 104 -1.16 13.75 4.36
N ARG A 105 -2.24 14.34 3.81
CA ARG A 105 -3.58 14.24 4.41
C ARG A 105 -4.10 12.81 4.40
N PHE A 106 -3.92 12.10 3.30
CA PHE A 106 -4.30 10.70 3.18
C PHE A 106 -3.56 9.84 4.21
N MET A 107 -2.25 10.02 4.35
CA MET A 107 -1.43 9.34 5.33
C MET A 107 -1.90 9.58 6.77
N LEU A 108 -2.22 10.83 7.12
CA LEU A 108 -2.66 11.22 8.47
C LEU A 108 -4.05 10.66 8.85
N TRP A 109 -4.91 10.38 7.85
CA TRP A 109 -6.24 9.81 8.12
C TRP A 109 -6.23 8.28 8.02
N ILE A 110 -5.63 7.74 7.00
CA ILE A 110 -5.65 6.29 6.75
C ILE A 110 -4.66 5.54 7.65
N GLY A 111 -3.49 6.13 7.94
CA GLY A 111 -2.51 5.49 8.83
C GLY A 111 -3.09 5.14 10.21
N PRO A 112 -3.61 6.10 10.99
CA PRO A 112 -4.25 5.79 12.27
C PRO A 112 -5.47 4.88 12.17
N THR A 113 -6.20 4.90 11.03
CA THR A 113 -7.32 3.99 10.82
C THR A 113 -6.84 2.54 10.72
N SER A 114 -5.74 2.29 10.03
CA SER A 114 -5.13 0.95 9.99
C SER A 114 -4.63 0.50 11.37
N SER A 115 -4.13 1.43 12.18
CA SER A 115 -3.64 1.14 13.54
C SER A 115 -4.73 0.62 14.48
N ILE A 116 -6.02 0.79 14.15
CA ILE A 116 -7.11 0.19 14.94
C ILE A 116 -7.02 -1.34 14.90
N PHE A 117 -6.66 -1.91 13.76
CA PHE A 117 -6.45 -3.36 13.61
C PHE A 117 -5.26 -3.82 14.45
N ASP A 118 -4.13 -3.10 14.38
CA ASP A 118 -2.95 -3.37 15.19
C ASP A 118 -3.26 -3.33 16.69
N ILE A 119 -3.94 -2.28 17.16
CA ILE A 119 -4.33 -2.12 18.56
C ILE A 119 -5.28 -3.25 19.00
N THR A 120 -6.22 -3.64 18.14
CA THR A 120 -7.13 -4.76 18.41
C THR A 120 -6.34 -6.06 18.54
N THR A 121 -5.37 -6.30 17.69
CA THR A 121 -4.51 -7.47 17.75
C THR A 121 -3.63 -7.45 18.99
N CYS A 122 -3.04 -6.32 19.34
CA CYS A 122 -2.30 -6.17 20.60
C CYS A 122 -3.18 -6.52 21.81
N TRP A 123 -4.42 -6.03 21.84
CA TRP A 123 -5.37 -6.35 22.89
C TRP A 123 -5.71 -7.85 22.92
N LEU A 124 -5.95 -8.47 21.78
CA LEU A 124 -6.21 -9.91 21.64
C LEU A 124 -5.03 -10.74 22.13
N MET A 125 -3.82 -10.42 21.66
CA MET A 125 -2.59 -11.12 22.08
C MET A 125 -2.37 -11.00 23.58
N TRP A 126 -2.65 -9.84 24.16
CA TRP A 126 -2.48 -9.59 25.59
C TRP A 126 -3.51 -10.32 26.44
N THR A 127 -4.81 -10.29 26.06
CA THR A 127 -5.92 -10.76 26.90
C THR A 127 -6.29 -12.22 26.63
N VAL A 128 -6.38 -12.61 25.35
CA VAL A 128 -6.87 -13.94 24.95
C VAL A 128 -5.74 -14.95 24.89
N PHE A 129 -4.60 -14.56 24.29
CA PHE A 129 -3.45 -15.45 24.16
C PHE A 129 -2.49 -15.36 25.36
N ALA A 130 -2.79 -14.50 26.34
CA ALA A 130 -1.99 -14.27 27.53
C ALA A 130 -0.49 -13.99 27.24
N ALA A 131 -0.20 -13.41 26.06
CA ALA A 131 1.14 -13.05 25.63
C ALA A 131 1.56 -11.69 26.27
N ASN A 132 1.58 -11.66 27.61
CA ASN A 132 1.76 -10.43 28.40
C ASN A 132 3.06 -10.41 29.23
N SER A 133 3.95 -11.38 29.03
CA SER A 133 5.23 -11.52 29.71
C SER A 133 6.39 -11.55 28.73
N VAL A 134 7.60 -11.26 29.23
CA VAL A 134 8.83 -11.34 28.43
C VAL A 134 9.04 -12.75 27.85
N GLU A 135 8.60 -13.80 28.57
CA GLU A 135 8.70 -15.17 28.11
C GLU A 135 7.81 -15.46 26.89
N SER A 136 6.66 -14.78 26.79
CA SER A 136 5.70 -14.91 25.68
C SER A 136 5.90 -13.84 24.59
N GLN A 137 6.96 -13.04 24.67
CA GLN A 137 7.26 -11.97 23.70
C GLN A 137 7.28 -12.48 22.25
N ALA A 138 7.88 -13.64 22.00
CA ALA A 138 7.96 -14.21 20.66
C ALA A 138 6.57 -14.52 20.07
N LEU A 139 5.66 -15.02 20.90
CA LEU A 139 4.27 -15.28 20.51
C LEU A 139 3.56 -13.97 20.14
N PHE A 140 3.71 -12.94 20.97
CA PHE A 140 3.14 -11.62 20.72
C PHE A 140 3.62 -11.03 19.39
N GLN A 141 4.94 -11.02 19.19
CA GLN A 141 5.57 -10.50 17.98
C GLN A 141 5.16 -11.26 16.73
N SER A 142 5.05 -12.60 16.82
CA SER A 142 4.59 -13.42 15.68
C SER A 142 3.12 -13.16 15.34
N GLY A 143 2.25 -13.06 16.34
CA GLY A 143 0.83 -12.75 16.12
C GLY A 143 0.63 -11.39 15.45
N TRP A 144 1.34 -10.38 15.93
CA TRP A 144 1.26 -9.05 15.32
C TRP A 144 1.89 -9.01 13.91
N PHE A 145 2.99 -9.72 13.70
CA PHE A 145 3.62 -9.82 12.36
C PHE A 145 2.66 -10.44 11.33
N VAL A 146 2.02 -11.56 11.68
CA VAL A 146 1.07 -12.24 10.78
C VAL A 146 -0.16 -11.37 10.51
N GLU A 147 -0.73 -10.78 11.54
CA GLU A 147 -1.88 -9.87 11.39
C GLU A 147 -1.52 -8.68 10.48
N GLY A 148 -0.41 -7.99 10.78
CA GLY A 148 0.02 -6.83 10.03
C GLY A 148 0.27 -7.17 8.55
N LEU A 149 0.87 -8.33 8.25
CA LEU A 149 1.08 -8.77 6.88
C LEU A 149 -0.24 -9.03 6.16
N LEU A 150 -1.19 -9.71 6.81
CA LEU A 150 -2.48 -10.03 6.24
C LEU A 150 -3.35 -8.78 6.05
N SER A 151 -3.46 -7.93 7.07
CA SER A 151 -4.27 -6.71 7.03
C SER A 151 -3.75 -5.74 5.98
N GLN A 152 -2.44 -5.48 5.94
CA GLN A 152 -1.82 -4.59 4.95
C GLN A 152 -2.03 -5.10 3.53
N THR A 153 -1.87 -6.41 3.30
CA THR A 153 -2.07 -7.02 1.98
C THR A 153 -3.53 -6.94 1.53
N LEU A 154 -4.49 -7.13 2.42
CA LEU A 154 -5.91 -6.97 2.13
C LEU A 154 -6.29 -5.52 1.85
N VAL A 155 -5.73 -4.58 2.60
CA VAL A 155 -6.01 -3.15 2.44
C VAL A 155 -5.51 -2.60 1.10
N VAL A 156 -4.50 -3.22 0.46
CA VAL A 156 -4.13 -2.91 -0.94
C VAL A 156 -5.36 -2.98 -1.85
N HIS A 157 -6.17 -4.02 -1.72
CA HIS A 157 -7.38 -4.18 -2.54
C HIS A 157 -8.46 -3.13 -2.25
N MET A 158 -8.49 -2.60 -1.03
CA MET A 158 -9.45 -1.55 -0.64
C MET A 158 -8.99 -0.16 -1.12
N LEU A 159 -7.71 0.16 -0.96
CA LEU A 159 -7.18 1.48 -1.26
C LEU A 159 -6.89 1.73 -2.74
N ARG A 160 -6.77 0.67 -3.57
CA ARG A 160 -6.48 0.79 -5.01
C ARG A 160 -7.61 1.42 -5.83
N THR A 161 -8.84 1.45 -5.32
CA THR A 161 -10.02 1.95 -6.03
C THR A 161 -10.92 2.76 -5.10
N GLN A 162 -11.67 3.69 -5.67
CA GLN A 162 -12.75 4.42 -4.95
C GLN A 162 -14.09 3.69 -5.00
N LYS A 163 -14.16 2.54 -5.69
CA LYS A 163 -15.34 1.70 -5.82
C LYS A 163 -15.31 0.58 -4.78
N ILE A 164 -16.42 -0.16 -4.65
CA ILE A 164 -16.47 -1.32 -3.75
C ILE A 164 -15.51 -2.39 -4.28
N PRO A 165 -14.45 -2.73 -3.51
CA PRO A 165 -13.48 -3.74 -3.91
C PRO A 165 -14.15 -5.09 -4.16
N PHE A 166 -13.58 -5.90 -5.05
CA PHE A 166 -14.03 -7.23 -5.45
C PHE A 166 -15.37 -7.29 -6.19
N ILE A 167 -16.32 -6.37 -5.91
CA ILE A 167 -17.65 -6.34 -6.53
C ILE A 167 -17.66 -5.41 -7.75
N GLN A 168 -17.32 -4.13 -7.55
CA GLN A 168 -17.38 -3.10 -8.61
C GLN A 168 -16.04 -2.90 -9.33
N SER A 169 -14.94 -3.17 -8.64
CA SER A 169 -13.58 -3.04 -9.20
C SER A 169 -12.75 -4.24 -8.76
N ARG A 170 -12.46 -5.12 -9.70
CA ARG A 170 -11.57 -6.26 -9.48
C ARG A 170 -10.13 -5.86 -9.78
N ALA A 171 -9.23 -6.29 -8.92
CA ALA A 171 -7.80 -6.13 -9.15
C ALA A 171 -7.36 -6.89 -10.41
N ALA A 172 -6.34 -6.40 -11.08
CA ALA A 172 -5.70 -7.14 -12.15
C ALA A 172 -5.14 -8.47 -11.62
N LEU A 173 -5.12 -9.49 -12.48
CA LEU A 173 -4.64 -10.83 -12.11
C LEU A 173 -3.25 -10.82 -11.46
N PRO A 174 -2.25 -10.05 -11.97
CA PRO A 174 -0.94 -9.96 -11.34
C PRO A 174 -1.00 -9.47 -9.89
N VAL A 175 -1.87 -8.48 -9.59
CA VAL A 175 -2.05 -7.96 -8.23
C VAL A 175 -2.66 -9.02 -7.32
N MET A 176 -3.68 -9.75 -7.79
CA MET A 176 -4.30 -10.83 -7.01
C MET A 176 -3.32 -11.97 -6.72
N LEU A 177 -2.49 -12.33 -7.70
CA LEU A 177 -1.49 -13.39 -7.53
C LEU A 177 -0.37 -12.96 -6.57
N ALA A 178 0.15 -11.73 -6.72
CA ALA A 178 1.21 -11.22 -5.86
C ALA A 178 0.75 -11.10 -4.40
N THR A 179 -0.43 -10.52 -4.16
CA THR A 179 -1.00 -10.41 -2.82
C THR A 179 -1.34 -11.77 -2.23
N GLY A 180 -1.92 -12.69 -3.02
CA GLY A 180 -2.22 -14.05 -2.58
C GLY A 180 -0.96 -14.84 -2.21
N LEU A 181 0.11 -14.70 -2.97
CA LEU A 181 1.38 -15.36 -2.68
C LEU A 181 1.99 -14.86 -1.38
N VAL A 182 1.98 -13.55 -1.13
CA VAL A 182 2.46 -12.96 0.11
C VAL A 182 1.62 -13.39 1.32
N MET A 183 0.31 -13.59 1.16
CA MET A 183 -0.57 -14.06 2.25
C MET A 183 -0.36 -15.54 2.62
N ILE A 184 0.25 -16.33 1.73
CA ILE A 184 0.48 -17.78 1.93
C ILE A 184 1.92 -18.03 2.41
N ALA A 185 2.88 -17.15 2.07
CA ALA A 185 4.29 -17.28 2.43
C ALA A 185 4.55 -17.05 3.91
#